data_1c26b9b1e4612a469fe8bb5f9efa405d
#
_entry.id   1c26b9b1e4612a469fe8bb5f9efa405d
#
_cell.length_a   1.000
_cell.length_b   1.000
_cell.length_c   1.000
_cell.angle_alpha   90.00
_cell.angle_beta   90.00
_cell.angle_gamma   90.00
#
_symmetry.space_group_name_H-M   'P 1'
#
loop_
_entity.id
_entity.type
_entity.pdbx_description
1 polymer ?
#
loop_
_entity_poly.entity_id
_entity_poly.type
_entity_poly.pdbx_seq_one_letter_code
_entity_poly.pdbx_strand_id
1 'polypeptide(L)'
;MKKTSLKMNGYLFAPMFIAITTIALVFSSCKKDNHPLPPSKASVYSADVLDKWMTLQIRLMKNATGIANQAFSRHHAYAGVAAYEALRPGLLVNDNLDNKWNGLTGLPQSAHWNNYYLPANVNAALAAINRSFFNNAKADDIAAIDSLENALKQEFLTKADAAKISNSETYGKAVATAVFNWAETDGYKNANAPYTPSTEPGKWKPTPPAVASTPYWGNNRTIIIGSINNTIVPGLPAYSTDPASPFYKMVKQVYDASQTLTDDQKAMALYWRDVPGVTTPGHWVSIVQQVIKSKNAKLDKAVLAYALTGIAINDVFIRSFQIKYQVLTVRPNTYIREVMGHSSWNSFIGTPPHPEYISNHASISVAGAAVLEELFGKNQSFTDHTYDFMGMAPRTYSSYMAIGLEAGISRLYAGIHYQPSIDDGTALGKKVVANILSKNN
;
A
#
# COMPACT_ATOMS: atom_id res chain seq x y z
N MET A 1 -54.57 73.04 -44.03
CA MET A 1 -55.57 73.04 -45.17
C MET A 1 -55.64 71.62 -45.73
N LYS A 2 -56.86 71.24 -46.01
CA LYS A 2 -57.37 70.04 -46.69
C LYS A 2 -57.38 68.71 -45.98
N LYS A 3 -58.55 68.44 -45.47
CA LYS A 3 -59.18 67.14 -45.23
C LYS A 3 -59.21 66.32 -46.53
N THR A 4 -59.07 65.05 -46.46
CA THR A 4 -59.89 64.10 -47.25
C THR A 4 -60.08 62.80 -46.50
N SER A 5 -61.31 62.49 -46.29
CA SER A 5 -61.87 61.25 -45.75
C SER A 5 -61.89 60.19 -46.84
N LEU A 6 -61.69 58.93 -46.53
CA LEU A 6 -62.30 57.82 -47.27
C LEU A 6 -62.48 56.56 -46.39
N LYS A 7 -63.70 56.25 -46.38
CA LYS A 7 -64.54 55.11 -46.02
C LYS A 7 -63.98 53.76 -45.73
N MET A 8 -64.53 53.15 -44.67
CA MET A 8 -64.59 51.76 -44.26
C MET A 8 -65.03 50.83 -45.40
N ASN A 9 -64.36 49.65 -45.42
CA ASN A 9 -64.99 48.41 -45.80
C ASN A 9 -64.57 47.32 -44.81
N GLY A 10 -65.61 46.76 -44.16
CA GLY A 10 -65.38 45.68 -43.19
C GLY A 10 -65.15 44.35 -43.87
N TYR A 11 -64.27 43.62 -43.26
CA TYR A 11 -64.25 42.19 -43.44
C TYR A 11 -64.23 41.52 -42.04
N LEU A 12 -65.16 40.63 -41.83
CA LEU A 12 -65.23 39.72 -40.68
C LEU A 12 -63.96 38.86 -40.60
N PHE A 13 -63.29 38.89 -39.49
CA PHE A 13 -62.33 37.84 -39.16
C PHE A 13 -62.81 37.07 -37.95
N ALA A 14 -63.00 35.77 -38.17
CA ALA A 14 -63.34 34.82 -37.11
C ALA A 14 -62.12 34.66 -36.17
N PRO A 15 -62.31 34.46 -34.88
CA PRO A 15 -61.20 34.20 -33.97
C PRO A 15 -60.70 32.76 -34.12
N MET A 16 -59.44 32.63 -34.56
CA MET A 16 -58.73 31.39 -34.60
C MET A 16 -58.15 31.09 -33.18
N PHE A 17 -58.81 30.13 -32.49
CA PHE A 17 -58.31 29.61 -31.23
C PHE A 17 -56.98 28.86 -31.47
N ILE A 18 -55.86 29.43 -31.08
CA ILE A 18 -54.58 28.76 -30.98
C ILE A 18 -54.57 27.98 -29.64
N ALA A 19 -54.80 26.68 -29.71
CA ALA A 19 -54.59 25.79 -28.59
C ALA A 19 -53.07 25.65 -28.34
N ILE A 20 -52.56 26.34 -27.32
CA ILE A 20 -51.18 26.14 -26.83
C ILE A 20 -51.18 24.84 -26.00
N THR A 21 -50.77 23.75 -26.63
CA THR A 21 -50.47 22.49 -25.94
C THR A 21 -49.17 22.66 -25.18
N THR A 22 -49.25 22.94 -23.90
CA THR A 22 -48.12 22.90 -22.96
C THR A 22 -47.69 21.44 -22.80
N ILE A 23 -46.62 21.03 -23.51
CA ILE A 23 -45.95 19.76 -23.24
C ILE A 23 -45.16 19.94 -21.93
N ALA A 24 -45.72 19.46 -20.83
CA ALA A 24 -45.00 19.31 -19.58
C ALA A 24 -43.98 18.20 -19.76
N LEU A 25 -42.72 18.57 -20.03
CA LEU A 25 -41.59 17.66 -19.91
C LEU A 25 -41.46 17.27 -18.43
N VAL A 26 -42.00 16.12 -18.09
CA VAL A 26 -41.76 15.46 -16.82
C VAL A 26 -40.32 15.00 -16.87
N PHE A 27 -39.38 15.81 -16.36
CA PHE A 27 -38.08 15.34 -16.00
C PHE A 27 -38.25 14.33 -14.86
N SER A 28 -38.38 13.05 -15.22
CA SER A 28 -38.20 11.97 -14.27
C SER A 28 -36.74 12.02 -13.84
N SER A 29 -36.48 12.77 -12.77
CA SER A 29 -35.23 12.66 -12.03
C SER A 29 -35.19 11.24 -11.51
N CYS A 30 -34.42 10.36 -12.20
CA CYS A 30 -33.96 9.11 -11.62
C CYS A 30 -33.15 9.49 -10.38
N LYS A 31 -33.80 9.65 -9.24
CA LYS A 31 -33.09 9.46 -7.96
C LYS A 31 -32.51 8.06 -8.05
N LYS A 32 -31.19 7.96 -8.16
CA LYS A 32 -30.52 6.72 -7.78
C LYS A 32 -30.98 6.43 -6.37
N ASP A 33 -31.89 5.48 -6.23
CA ASP A 33 -32.22 4.94 -4.93
C ASP A 33 -30.92 4.36 -4.37
N ASN A 34 -30.29 5.12 -3.50
CA ASN A 34 -29.15 4.68 -2.69
C ASN A 34 -29.67 3.72 -1.62
N HIS A 35 -30.26 2.61 -2.03
CA HIS A 35 -30.44 1.50 -1.11
C HIS A 35 -29.04 1.01 -0.76
N PRO A 36 -28.67 0.97 0.53
CA PRO A 36 -27.40 0.40 0.93
C PRO A 36 -27.32 -1.04 0.40
N LEU A 37 -26.24 -1.37 -0.27
CA LEU A 37 -26.01 -2.74 -0.75
C LEU A 37 -26.20 -3.71 0.43
N PRO A 38 -26.78 -4.90 0.20
CA PRO A 38 -26.91 -5.88 1.26
C PRO A 38 -25.50 -6.20 1.82
N PRO A 39 -25.37 -6.46 3.13
CA PRO A 39 -24.07 -6.78 3.72
C PRO A 39 -23.48 -8.03 3.07
N SER A 40 -22.15 -8.08 2.93
CA SER A 40 -21.46 -9.26 2.43
C SER A 40 -21.71 -10.47 3.35
N LYS A 41 -21.67 -11.68 2.80
CA LYS A 41 -21.81 -12.91 3.61
C LYS A 41 -20.63 -13.12 4.54
N ALA A 42 -19.50 -12.50 4.25
CA ALA A 42 -18.31 -12.53 5.08
C ALA A 42 -18.39 -11.56 6.28
N SER A 43 -19.29 -10.58 6.27
CA SER A 43 -19.45 -9.59 7.35
C SER A 43 -20.01 -10.15 8.66
N VAL A 44 -20.52 -11.38 8.66
CA VAL A 44 -21.00 -12.04 9.89
C VAL A 44 -19.87 -12.66 10.71
N TYR A 45 -18.70 -12.86 10.12
CA TYR A 45 -17.56 -13.48 10.78
C TYR A 45 -16.62 -12.46 11.42
N SER A 46 -16.00 -12.85 12.55
CA SER A 46 -14.90 -12.08 13.14
C SER A 46 -13.64 -12.13 12.26
N ALA A 47 -12.74 -11.20 12.46
CA ALA A 47 -11.44 -11.18 11.79
C ALA A 47 -10.37 -12.07 12.45
N ASP A 48 -10.73 -12.89 13.45
CA ASP A 48 -9.78 -13.65 14.28
C ASP A 48 -8.84 -14.55 13.47
N VAL A 49 -9.37 -15.18 12.41
CA VAL A 49 -8.53 -15.98 11.50
C VAL A 49 -7.42 -15.14 10.88
N LEU A 50 -7.75 -13.97 10.39
CA LEU A 50 -6.79 -13.06 9.77
C LEU A 50 -5.80 -12.52 10.81
N ASP A 51 -6.28 -12.14 11.98
CA ASP A 51 -5.44 -11.65 13.08
C ASP A 51 -4.34 -12.65 13.47
N LYS A 52 -4.71 -13.92 13.65
CA LYS A 52 -3.76 -14.98 13.97
C LYS A 52 -2.71 -15.16 12.85
N TRP A 53 -3.14 -15.09 11.59
CA TRP A 53 -2.21 -15.19 10.44
C TRP A 53 -1.30 -13.97 10.31
N MET A 54 -1.78 -12.76 10.56
CA MET A 54 -0.94 -11.55 10.57
C MET A 54 0.12 -11.61 11.66
N THR A 55 -0.25 -12.09 12.86
CA THR A 55 0.69 -12.32 13.96
C THR A 55 1.81 -13.28 13.54
N LEU A 56 1.44 -14.41 12.92
CA LEU A 56 2.44 -15.36 12.42
C LEU A 56 3.28 -14.78 11.28
N GLN A 57 2.69 -14.04 10.35
CA GLN A 57 3.42 -13.41 9.26
C GLN A 57 4.48 -12.41 9.76
N ILE A 58 4.15 -11.60 10.76
CA ILE A 58 5.12 -10.70 11.43
C ILE A 58 6.28 -11.52 12.03
N ARG A 59 5.98 -12.65 12.70
CA ARG A 59 7.01 -13.55 13.23
C ARG A 59 7.90 -14.10 12.10
N LEU A 60 7.31 -14.56 11.00
CA LEU A 60 8.03 -15.07 9.83
C LEU A 60 8.95 -13.99 9.24
N MET A 61 8.47 -12.76 9.08
CA MET A 61 9.28 -11.63 8.57
C MET A 61 10.44 -11.29 9.51
N LYS A 62 10.24 -11.34 10.83
CA LYS A 62 11.31 -11.10 11.82
C LYS A 62 12.40 -12.16 11.79
N ASN A 63 12.03 -13.40 11.57
CA ASN A 63 12.93 -14.55 11.67
C ASN A 63 13.58 -14.91 10.33
N ALA A 64 13.04 -14.43 9.21
CA ALA A 64 13.53 -14.74 7.88
C ALA A 64 14.97 -14.24 7.67
N THR A 65 15.79 -15.07 7.03
CA THR A 65 17.16 -14.76 6.65
C THR A 65 17.32 -14.89 5.13
N GLY A 66 18.19 -14.08 4.54
CA GLY A 66 18.44 -14.12 3.10
C GLY A 66 17.34 -13.52 2.22
N ILE A 67 16.30 -12.92 2.83
CA ILE A 67 15.22 -12.22 2.14
C ILE A 67 15.49 -10.71 2.26
N ALA A 68 15.54 -10.03 1.12
CA ALA A 68 15.67 -8.57 1.12
C ALA A 68 14.43 -7.90 1.74
N ASN A 69 14.62 -6.81 2.51
CA ASN A 69 13.53 -6.13 3.19
C ASN A 69 12.36 -5.76 2.26
N GLN A 70 12.66 -5.39 1.01
CA GLN A 70 11.67 -5.08 -0.02
C GLN A 70 10.75 -6.27 -0.33
N ALA A 71 11.26 -7.50 -0.26
CA ALA A 71 10.49 -8.70 -0.57
C ALA A 71 9.31 -8.92 0.39
N PHE A 72 9.37 -8.39 1.60
CA PHE A 72 8.25 -8.48 2.54
C PHE A 72 7.02 -7.67 2.09
N SER A 73 7.20 -6.58 1.31
CA SER A 73 6.07 -5.90 0.68
C SER A 73 5.36 -6.80 -0.34
N ARG A 74 6.15 -7.53 -1.13
CA ARG A 74 5.64 -8.51 -2.09
C ARG A 74 4.90 -9.66 -1.39
N HIS A 75 5.49 -10.22 -0.33
CA HIS A 75 4.84 -11.30 0.45
C HIS A 75 3.51 -10.83 1.06
N HIS A 76 3.45 -9.62 1.62
CA HIS A 76 2.21 -9.05 2.15
C HIS A 76 1.16 -8.87 1.05
N ALA A 77 1.55 -8.28 -0.10
CA ALA A 77 0.63 -8.03 -1.21
C ALA A 77 0.00 -9.34 -1.74
N TYR A 78 0.81 -10.32 -2.07
CA TYR A 78 0.30 -11.60 -2.60
C TYR A 78 -0.47 -12.41 -1.55
N ALA A 79 -0.08 -12.38 -0.27
CA ALA A 79 -0.88 -12.98 0.80
C ALA A 79 -2.23 -12.27 0.95
N GLY A 80 -2.25 -10.95 0.80
CA GLY A 80 -3.49 -10.16 0.77
C GLY A 80 -4.39 -10.52 -0.39
N VAL A 81 -3.84 -10.66 -1.61
CA VAL A 81 -4.60 -11.13 -2.79
C VAL A 81 -5.15 -12.53 -2.57
N ALA A 82 -4.34 -13.46 -2.04
CA ALA A 82 -4.79 -14.82 -1.76
C ALA A 82 -5.93 -14.86 -0.74
N ALA A 83 -5.85 -14.08 0.34
CA ALA A 83 -6.92 -13.97 1.33
C ALA A 83 -8.20 -13.36 0.73
N TYR A 84 -8.06 -12.30 -0.08
CA TYR A 84 -9.19 -11.63 -0.74
C TYR A 84 -9.91 -12.57 -1.71
N GLU A 85 -9.17 -13.22 -2.62
CA GLU A 85 -9.75 -14.14 -3.59
C GLU A 85 -10.31 -15.42 -2.94
N ALA A 86 -9.71 -15.89 -1.84
CA ALA A 86 -10.28 -17.01 -1.08
C ALA A 86 -11.60 -16.62 -0.38
N LEU A 87 -11.78 -15.34 -0.02
CA LEU A 87 -13.02 -14.83 0.55
C LEU A 87 -14.08 -14.44 -0.49
N ARG A 88 -13.69 -14.38 -1.78
CA ARG A 88 -14.50 -13.92 -2.90
C ARG A 88 -15.92 -14.50 -2.96
N PRO A 89 -16.15 -15.80 -2.70
CA PRO A 89 -17.52 -16.36 -2.71
C PRO A 89 -18.49 -15.66 -1.74
N GLY A 90 -17.98 -15.05 -0.67
CA GLY A 90 -18.77 -14.34 0.35
C GLY A 90 -18.80 -12.84 0.22
N LEU A 91 -18.05 -12.24 -0.71
CA LEU A 91 -18.00 -10.79 -0.94
C LEU A 91 -19.14 -10.33 -1.89
N LEU A 92 -19.38 -9.04 -1.92
CA LEU A 92 -20.30 -8.44 -2.89
C LEU A 92 -19.60 -8.31 -4.26
N VAL A 93 -20.36 -8.45 -5.33
CA VAL A 93 -19.87 -8.43 -6.72
C VAL A 93 -19.27 -7.07 -7.14
N ASN A 94 -19.47 -6.01 -6.37
CA ASN A 94 -19.04 -4.64 -6.68
C ASN A 94 -17.84 -4.16 -5.86
N ASP A 95 -17.06 -5.06 -5.28
CA ASP A 95 -15.85 -4.66 -4.56
C ASP A 95 -14.79 -4.12 -5.54
N ASN A 96 -14.10 -3.06 -5.12
CA ASN A 96 -13.25 -2.21 -5.96
C ASN A 96 -12.03 -2.90 -6.60
N LEU A 97 -11.80 -4.19 -6.36
CA LEU A 97 -10.64 -4.94 -6.87
C LEU A 97 -10.98 -5.88 -8.03
N ASP A 98 -12.26 -6.00 -8.41
CA ASP A 98 -12.68 -6.87 -9.50
C ASP A 98 -12.02 -6.48 -10.82
N ASN A 99 -11.43 -7.47 -11.50
CA ASN A 99 -10.78 -7.32 -12.80
C ASN A 99 -9.57 -6.35 -12.85
N LYS A 100 -9.00 -5.99 -11.71
CA LYS A 100 -7.85 -5.07 -11.65
C LYS A 100 -6.49 -5.77 -11.52
N TRP A 101 -6.48 -7.08 -11.34
CA TRP A 101 -5.23 -7.82 -11.20
C TRP A 101 -4.41 -7.79 -12.49
N ASN A 102 -3.14 -7.42 -12.39
CA ASN A 102 -2.25 -7.31 -13.52
C ASN A 102 -1.80 -8.70 -13.99
N GLY A 103 -2.64 -9.37 -14.78
CA GLY A 103 -2.35 -10.65 -15.39
C GLY A 103 -2.55 -11.88 -14.48
N LEU A 104 -3.30 -11.77 -13.37
CA LEU A 104 -3.70 -12.95 -12.61
C LEU A 104 -4.71 -13.77 -13.41
N THR A 105 -4.35 -15.02 -13.64
CA THR A 105 -5.19 -16.02 -14.33
C THR A 105 -5.19 -17.34 -13.54
N GLY A 106 -6.04 -18.28 -13.93
CA GLY A 106 -6.04 -19.60 -13.33
C GLY A 106 -6.65 -19.69 -11.92
N LEU A 107 -7.37 -18.63 -11.48
CA LEU A 107 -8.16 -18.73 -10.25
C LEU A 107 -9.20 -19.86 -10.37
N PRO A 108 -9.41 -20.66 -9.32
CA PRO A 108 -10.41 -21.69 -9.33
C PRO A 108 -11.81 -21.10 -9.43
N GLN A 109 -12.70 -21.74 -10.16
CA GLN A 109 -14.11 -21.37 -10.17
C GLN A 109 -14.70 -21.62 -8.77
N SER A 110 -15.31 -20.58 -8.18
CA SER A 110 -15.96 -20.74 -6.89
C SER A 110 -17.34 -21.37 -7.02
N ALA A 111 -17.69 -22.23 -6.08
CA ALA A 111 -19.07 -22.63 -5.87
C ALA A 111 -19.86 -21.52 -5.12
N HIS A 112 -21.17 -21.73 -4.95
CA HIS A 112 -21.98 -20.82 -4.14
C HIS A 112 -21.45 -20.72 -2.70
N TRP A 113 -21.50 -19.53 -2.10
CA TRP A 113 -20.89 -19.23 -0.78
C TRP A 113 -21.31 -20.19 0.34
N ASN A 114 -22.53 -20.75 0.28
CA ASN A 114 -23.03 -21.65 1.32
C ASN A 114 -22.38 -23.06 1.31
N ASN A 115 -21.59 -23.38 0.29
CA ASN A 115 -20.78 -24.60 0.22
C ASN A 115 -19.48 -24.48 1.02
N TYR A 116 -19.21 -23.30 1.60
CA TYR A 116 -17.98 -23.00 2.32
C TYR A 116 -18.28 -22.56 3.74
N TYR A 117 -17.28 -22.71 4.61
CA TYR A 117 -17.11 -21.92 5.82
C TYR A 117 -16.04 -20.87 5.56
N LEU A 118 -16.44 -19.64 5.25
CA LEU A 118 -15.56 -18.60 4.70
C LEU A 118 -14.26 -18.35 5.48
N PRO A 119 -14.24 -18.39 6.85
CA PRO A 119 -12.97 -18.30 7.58
C PRO A 119 -12.00 -19.45 7.25
N ALA A 120 -12.49 -20.65 6.92
CA ALA A 120 -11.62 -21.75 6.54
C ALA A 120 -11.01 -21.59 5.14
N ASN A 121 -11.70 -20.89 4.20
CA ASN A 121 -11.09 -20.49 2.92
C ASN A 121 -9.85 -19.63 3.15
N VAL A 122 -9.99 -18.59 4.00
CA VAL A 122 -8.90 -17.66 4.33
C VAL A 122 -7.77 -18.39 5.05
N ASN A 123 -8.09 -19.28 6.00
CA ASN A 123 -7.10 -20.09 6.70
C ASN A 123 -6.24 -20.91 5.74
N ALA A 124 -6.88 -21.67 4.86
CA ALA A 124 -6.19 -22.53 3.91
C ALA A 124 -5.34 -21.74 2.90
N ALA A 125 -5.87 -20.60 2.43
CA ALA A 125 -5.14 -19.75 1.50
C ALA A 125 -3.91 -19.13 2.16
N LEU A 126 -4.05 -18.57 3.37
CA LEU A 126 -2.92 -17.95 4.08
C LEU A 126 -1.88 -18.99 4.51
N ALA A 127 -2.29 -20.20 4.91
CA ALA A 127 -1.36 -21.29 5.19
C ALA A 127 -0.52 -21.63 3.97
N ALA A 128 -1.17 -21.89 2.83
CA ALA A 128 -0.51 -22.31 1.61
C ALA A 128 0.42 -21.21 1.06
N ILE A 129 -0.02 -19.95 1.01
CA ILE A 129 0.78 -18.86 0.44
C ILE A 129 1.99 -18.51 1.32
N ASN A 130 1.83 -18.50 2.65
CA ASN A 130 2.96 -18.25 3.56
C ASN A 130 3.98 -19.39 3.50
N ARG A 131 3.54 -20.64 3.40
CA ARG A 131 4.43 -21.81 3.22
C ARG A 131 5.24 -21.69 1.93
N SER A 132 4.64 -21.17 0.87
CA SER A 132 5.34 -20.97 -0.42
C SER A 132 6.36 -19.83 -0.36
N PHE A 133 6.04 -18.69 0.26
CA PHE A 133 6.94 -17.54 0.34
C PHE A 133 8.04 -17.69 1.39
N PHE A 134 7.83 -18.44 2.44
CA PHE A 134 8.77 -18.69 3.52
C PHE A 134 9.30 -20.13 3.51
N ASN A 135 9.45 -20.72 2.32
CA ASN A 135 9.88 -22.12 2.14
C ASN A 135 11.29 -22.42 2.69
N ASN A 136 12.12 -21.39 2.88
CA ASN A 136 13.44 -21.46 3.49
C ASN A 136 13.48 -20.98 4.95
N ALA A 137 12.30 -20.79 5.58
CA ALA A 137 12.23 -20.42 6.99
C ALA A 137 12.78 -21.53 7.89
N LYS A 138 13.10 -21.18 9.13
CA LYS A 138 13.54 -22.16 10.14
C LYS A 138 12.45 -23.21 10.39
N ALA A 139 12.86 -24.41 10.76
CA ALA A 139 11.93 -25.53 11.02
C ALA A 139 10.80 -25.16 11.99
N ASP A 140 11.10 -24.42 13.06
CA ASP A 140 10.09 -23.98 14.04
C ASP A 140 9.05 -23.00 13.45
N ASP A 141 9.45 -22.21 12.46
CA ASP A 141 8.54 -21.28 11.79
C ASP A 141 7.66 -21.99 10.76
N ILE A 142 8.20 -23.00 10.07
CA ILE A 142 7.41 -23.89 9.20
C ILE A 142 6.41 -24.68 10.04
N ALA A 143 6.85 -25.29 11.16
CA ALA A 143 5.98 -25.99 12.10
C ALA A 143 4.88 -25.08 12.69
N ALA A 144 5.17 -23.79 12.89
CA ALA A 144 4.17 -22.82 13.35
C ALA A 144 3.08 -22.54 12.30
N ILE A 145 3.42 -22.56 10.99
CA ILE A 145 2.42 -22.47 9.91
C ILE A 145 1.48 -23.67 9.96
N ASP A 146 2.04 -24.88 10.05
CA ASP A 146 1.27 -26.12 10.10
C ASP A 146 0.39 -26.20 11.37
N SER A 147 0.95 -25.80 12.51
CA SER A 147 0.24 -25.80 13.80
C SER A 147 -0.94 -24.82 13.78
N LEU A 148 -0.77 -23.61 13.23
CA LEU A 148 -1.85 -22.63 13.15
C LEU A 148 -2.94 -23.08 12.18
N GLU A 149 -2.58 -23.59 10.98
CA GLU A 149 -3.55 -24.13 10.01
C GLU A 149 -4.42 -25.21 10.66
N ASN A 150 -3.79 -26.17 11.34
CA ASN A 150 -4.50 -27.28 11.98
C ASN A 150 -5.33 -26.84 13.18
N ALA A 151 -4.83 -25.97 14.05
CA ALA A 151 -5.58 -25.48 15.20
C ALA A 151 -6.86 -24.76 14.77
N LEU A 152 -6.78 -23.91 13.76
CA LEU A 152 -7.94 -23.23 13.19
C LEU A 152 -8.90 -24.20 12.52
N LYS A 153 -8.40 -25.20 11.80
CA LYS A 153 -9.25 -26.26 11.24
C LYS A 153 -10.05 -26.99 12.31
N GLN A 154 -9.42 -27.40 13.41
CA GLN A 154 -10.12 -28.07 14.52
C GLN A 154 -11.18 -27.13 15.15
N GLU A 155 -10.86 -25.86 15.34
CA GLU A 155 -11.81 -24.87 15.80
C GLU A 155 -13.02 -24.75 14.85
N PHE A 156 -12.79 -24.73 13.53
CA PHE A 156 -13.86 -24.59 12.53
C PHE A 156 -14.75 -25.82 12.41
N LEU A 157 -14.21 -27.02 12.64
CA LEU A 157 -15.00 -28.27 12.68
C LEU A 157 -16.04 -28.28 13.81
N THR A 158 -15.88 -27.43 14.83
CA THR A 158 -16.92 -27.24 15.87
C THR A 158 -18.02 -26.25 15.47
N LYS A 159 -17.83 -25.50 14.34
CA LYS A 159 -18.69 -24.40 13.91
C LYS A 159 -19.42 -24.66 12.59
N ALA A 160 -18.95 -25.64 11.81
CA ALA A 160 -19.50 -25.97 10.48
C ALA A 160 -19.27 -27.44 10.12
N ASP A 161 -20.09 -27.93 9.20
CA ASP A 161 -20.00 -29.30 8.70
C ASP A 161 -18.64 -29.60 8.08
N ALA A 162 -18.12 -30.80 8.31
CA ALA A 162 -16.83 -31.27 7.81
C ALA A 162 -16.72 -31.13 6.28
N ALA A 163 -17.82 -31.35 5.56
CA ALA A 163 -17.85 -31.18 4.09
C ALA A 163 -17.59 -29.72 3.67
N LYS A 164 -18.17 -28.73 4.37
CA LYS A 164 -17.92 -27.31 4.11
C LYS A 164 -16.48 -26.95 4.42
N ILE A 165 -15.91 -27.47 5.51
CA ILE A 165 -14.50 -27.24 5.85
C ILE A 165 -13.59 -27.84 4.77
N SER A 166 -13.83 -29.06 4.32
CA SER A 166 -13.06 -29.72 3.25
C SER A 166 -13.12 -28.93 1.92
N ASN A 167 -14.32 -28.47 1.54
CA ASN A 167 -14.49 -27.63 0.34
C ASN A 167 -13.71 -26.31 0.48
N SER A 168 -13.76 -25.70 1.65
CA SER A 168 -13.03 -24.46 1.96
C SER A 168 -11.52 -24.64 1.85
N GLU A 169 -10.98 -25.71 2.40
CA GLU A 169 -9.55 -26.05 2.32
C GLU A 169 -9.12 -26.25 0.87
N THR A 170 -9.89 -27.01 0.11
CA THR A 170 -9.59 -27.27 -1.30
C THR A 170 -9.59 -25.98 -2.11
N TYR A 171 -10.62 -25.15 -1.93
CA TYR A 171 -10.74 -23.87 -2.64
C TYR A 171 -9.64 -22.90 -2.24
N GLY A 172 -9.40 -22.69 -0.93
CA GLY A 172 -8.39 -21.76 -0.45
C GLY A 172 -6.97 -22.13 -0.89
N LYS A 173 -6.62 -23.44 -0.88
CA LYS A 173 -5.32 -23.94 -1.38
C LYS A 173 -5.19 -23.74 -2.90
N ALA A 174 -6.24 -23.95 -3.66
CA ALA A 174 -6.23 -23.74 -5.11
C ALA A 174 -6.07 -22.25 -5.46
N VAL A 175 -6.74 -21.34 -4.73
CA VAL A 175 -6.53 -19.88 -4.84
C VAL A 175 -5.08 -19.51 -4.55
N ALA A 176 -4.53 -19.97 -3.44
CA ALA A 176 -3.14 -19.67 -3.07
C ALA A 176 -2.14 -20.17 -4.11
N THR A 177 -2.38 -21.35 -4.71
CA THR A 177 -1.55 -21.90 -5.79
C THR A 177 -1.58 -21.00 -7.02
N ALA A 178 -2.76 -20.55 -7.46
CA ALA A 178 -2.90 -19.66 -8.60
C ALA A 178 -2.19 -18.32 -8.35
N VAL A 179 -2.35 -17.74 -7.16
CA VAL A 179 -1.72 -16.48 -6.75
C VAL A 179 -0.20 -16.65 -6.67
N PHE A 180 0.31 -17.76 -6.12
CA PHE A 180 1.75 -18.01 -6.06
C PHE A 180 2.37 -18.20 -7.44
N ASN A 181 1.73 -18.97 -8.32
CA ASN A 181 2.19 -19.14 -9.70
C ASN A 181 2.24 -17.80 -10.46
N TRP A 182 1.28 -16.94 -10.22
CA TRP A 182 1.28 -15.58 -10.75
C TRP A 182 2.42 -14.73 -10.16
N ALA A 183 2.68 -14.84 -8.86
CA ALA A 183 3.79 -14.15 -8.20
C ALA A 183 5.16 -14.58 -8.78
N GLU A 184 5.32 -15.86 -9.15
CA GLU A 184 6.58 -16.39 -9.70
C GLU A 184 6.94 -15.81 -11.08
N THR A 185 6.03 -15.09 -11.73
CA THR A 185 6.21 -14.43 -13.04
C THR A 185 6.36 -12.91 -12.94
N ASP A 186 6.47 -12.33 -11.74
CA ASP A 186 6.45 -10.88 -11.55
C ASP A 186 7.80 -10.18 -11.77
N GLY A 187 8.89 -10.93 -11.95
CA GLY A 187 10.23 -10.38 -12.15
C GLY A 187 11.14 -10.45 -10.92
N TYR A 188 10.61 -10.77 -9.74
CA TYR A 188 11.36 -10.79 -8.47
C TYR A 188 12.66 -11.58 -8.53
N LYS A 189 12.68 -12.70 -9.25
CA LYS A 189 13.89 -13.57 -9.37
C LYS A 189 15.11 -12.83 -9.91
N ASN A 190 14.89 -11.77 -10.68
CA ASN A 190 15.95 -10.96 -11.30
C ASN A 190 16.19 -9.63 -10.54
N ALA A 191 15.44 -9.35 -9.48
CA ALA A 191 15.48 -8.06 -8.79
C ALA A 191 16.87 -7.75 -8.17
N ASN A 192 17.66 -8.79 -7.84
CA ASN A 192 18.98 -8.66 -7.25
C ASN A 192 20.10 -9.13 -8.19
N ALA A 193 19.90 -9.04 -9.51
CA ALA A 193 20.95 -9.31 -10.48
C ALA A 193 22.17 -8.37 -10.28
N PRO A 194 23.38 -8.74 -10.77
CA PRO A 194 24.57 -7.91 -10.65
C PRO A 194 24.36 -6.48 -11.17
N TYR A 195 24.85 -5.50 -10.42
CA TYR A 195 24.72 -4.08 -10.72
C TYR A 195 26.07 -3.37 -10.62
N THR A 196 26.41 -2.56 -11.61
CA THR A 196 27.61 -1.73 -11.62
C THR A 196 27.22 -0.29 -11.31
N PRO A 197 27.64 0.29 -10.17
CA PRO A 197 27.34 1.69 -9.84
C PRO A 197 27.99 2.66 -10.84
N SER A 198 27.33 3.82 -11.05
CA SER A 198 27.89 4.92 -11.84
C SER A 198 29.10 5.52 -11.13
N THR A 199 30.08 5.99 -11.92
CA THR A 199 31.24 6.76 -11.44
C THR A 199 31.07 8.27 -11.62
N GLU A 200 29.97 8.72 -12.21
CA GLU A 200 29.71 10.14 -12.45
C GLU A 200 29.52 10.92 -11.14
N PRO A 201 29.98 12.18 -11.06
CA PRO A 201 29.73 13.06 -9.92
C PRO A 201 28.23 13.20 -9.61
N GLY A 202 27.89 13.18 -8.32
CA GLY A 202 26.50 13.30 -7.86
C GLY A 202 25.64 12.04 -8.03
N LYS A 203 26.15 11.02 -8.70
CA LYS A 203 25.47 9.71 -8.79
C LYS A 203 25.76 8.88 -7.55
N TRP A 204 24.75 8.12 -7.19
CA TRP A 204 24.84 7.21 -6.05
C TRP A 204 25.84 6.07 -6.27
N LYS A 205 26.58 5.80 -5.24
CA LYS A 205 27.41 4.58 -5.06
C LYS A 205 27.14 3.98 -3.68
N PRO A 206 27.18 2.65 -3.53
CA PRO A 206 27.04 2.03 -2.22
C PRO A 206 28.10 2.56 -1.23
N THR A 207 27.72 2.74 0.03
CA THR A 207 28.67 3.03 1.10
C THR A 207 29.37 1.72 1.51
N PRO A 208 30.69 1.58 1.33
CA PRO A 208 31.38 0.33 1.67
C PRO A 208 31.15 -0.08 3.13
N PRO A 209 31.09 -1.40 3.45
CA PRO A 209 31.25 -2.56 2.56
C PRO A 209 29.95 -3.00 1.84
N ALA A 210 28.88 -2.22 1.91
CA ALA A 210 27.60 -2.56 1.31
C ALA A 210 27.67 -2.67 -0.22
N VAL A 211 26.84 -3.55 -0.79
CA VAL A 211 26.58 -3.66 -2.23
C VAL A 211 25.16 -3.19 -2.53
N ALA A 212 24.86 -2.88 -3.81
CA ALA A 212 23.52 -2.47 -4.22
C ALA A 212 22.48 -3.54 -3.84
N SER A 213 21.41 -3.12 -3.15
CA SER A 213 20.29 -3.99 -2.80
C SER A 213 19.18 -3.90 -3.83
N THR A 214 18.81 -5.04 -4.40
CA THR A 214 17.69 -5.21 -5.33
C THR A 214 17.59 -4.11 -6.42
N PRO A 215 18.68 -3.86 -7.20
CA PRO A 215 18.74 -2.74 -8.14
C PRO A 215 17.66 -2.79 -9.23
N TYR A 216 17.13 -3.96 -9.51
CA TYR A 216 16.10 -4.18 -10.53
C TYR A 216 14.70 -4.40 -9.96
N TRP A 217 14.47 -4.08 -8.68
CA TRP A 217 13.16 -4.17 -8.05
C TRP A 217 12.06 -3.40 -8.81
N GLY A 218 12.43 -2.27 -9.40
CA GLY A 218 11.54 -1.47 -10.22
C GLY A 218 11.03 -2.16 -11.50
N ASN A 219 11.65 -3.27 -11.92
CA ASN A 219 11.21 -4.06 -13.07
C ASN A 219 10.13 -5.09 -12.73
N ASN A 220 9.80 -5.24 -11.45
CA ASN A 220 8.74 -6.15 -11.04
C ASN A 220 7.38 -5.65 -11.54
N ARG A 221 6.47 -6.59 -11.81
CA ARG A 221 5.10 -6.30 -12.17
C ARG A 221 4.32 -5.77 -10.96
N THR A 222 3.57 -4.68 -11.14
CA THR A 222 2.61 -4.20 -10.15
C THR A 222 1.45 -5.17 -9.97
N ILE A 223 0.84 -5.17 -8.79
CA ILE A 223 -0.33 -6.00 -8.50
C ILE A 223 -1.56 -5.49 -9.26
N ILE A 224 -1.77 -4.17 -9.27
CA ILE A 224 -2.93 -3.54 -9.91
C ILE A 224 -2.52 -2.92 -11.25
N ILE A 225 -3.32 -3.17 -12.28
CA ILE A 225 -3.17 -2.51 -13.58
C ILE A 225 -3.27 -0.98 -13.38
N GLY A 226 -2.30 -0.25 -13.91
CA GLY A 226 -2.31 1.21 -13.91
C GLY A 226 -2.06 1.88 -12.54
N SER A 227 -1.78 1.13 -11.47
CA SER A 227 -1.54 1.68 -10.13
C SER A 227 -0.47 2.78 -10.11
N ILE A 228 0.54 2.67 -10.95
CA ILE A 228 1.66 3.63 -11.04
C ILE A 228 1.55 4.62 -12.22
N ASN A 229 0.41 4.66 -12.92
CA ASN A 229 0.21 5.57 -14.05
C ASN A 229 0.20 7.04 -13.59
N ASN A 230 0.79 7.92 -14.40
CA ASN A 230 0.85 9.37 -14.15
C ASN A 230 1.42 9.73 -12.75
N THR A 231 2.38 8.94 -12.28
CA THR A 231 3.12 9.19 -11.03
C THR A 231 4.39 9.99 -11.33
N ILE A 232 4.22 11.21 -11.86
CA ILE A 232 5.30 12.15 -12.12
C ILE A 232 5.69 12.79 -10.79
N VAL A 233 7.00 12.89 -10.53
CA VAL A 233 7.58 13.56 -9.36
C VAL A 233 8.43 14.73 -9.81
N PRO A 234 8.42 15.87 -9.09
CA PRO A 234 9.16 17.09 -9.49
C PRO A 234 10.67 16.87 -9.62
N GLY A 235 11.25 16.02 -8.79
CA GLY A 235 12.69 15.78 -8.76
C GLY A 235 13.42 16.74 -7.80
N LEU A 236 14.73 16.52 -7.70
CA LEU A 236 15.61 17.34 -6.89
C LEU A 236 16.27 18.45 -7.70
N PRO A 237 16.78 19.51 -7.04
CA PRO A 237 17.66 20.49 -7.70
C PRO A 237 18.83 19.79 -8.41
N ALA A 238 19.33 20.37 -9.48
CA ALA A 238 20.49 19.86 -10.19
C ALA A 238 21.69 19.73 -9.23
N TYR A 239 22.42 18.61 -9.35
CA TYR A 239 23.63 18.38 -8.55
C TYR A 239 24.62 19.53 -8.70
N SER A 240 25.17 19.99 -7.59
CA SER A 240 26.16 21.06 -7.55
C SER A 240 27.00 20.94 -6.29
N THR A 241 28.27 21.33 -6.35
CA THR A 241 29.18 21.45 -5.21
C THR A 241 29.30 22.90 -4.70
N ASP A 242 28.67 23.86 -5.39
CA ASP A 242 28.66 25.26 -4.98
C ASP A 242 27.84 25.46 -3.71
N PRO A 243 28.40 26.01 -2.62
CA PRO A 243 27.67 26.29 -1.37
C PRO A 243 26.45 27.21 -1.54
N ALA A 244 26.40 28.05 -2.56
CA ALA A 244 25.24 28.90 -2.85
C ALA A 244 24.10 28.16 -3.53
N SER A 245 24.34 26.98 -4.10
CA SER A 245 23.38 26.22 -4.89
C SER A 245 22.21 25.67 -4.06
N PRO A 246 21.03 25.47 -4.65
CA PRO A 246 19.90 24.81 -3.97
C PRO A 246 20.23 23.36 -3.55
N PHE A 247 21.04 22.63 -4.32
CA PHE A 247 21.43 21.26 -3.98
C PHE A 247 22.28 21.22 -2.71
N TYR A 248 23.32 22.07 -2.61
CA TYR A 248 24.16 22.17 -1.43
C TYR A 248 23.33 22.53 -0.18
N LYS A 249 22.45 23.54 -0.29
CA LYS A 249 21.58 23.97 0.80
C LYS A 249 20.66 22.87 1.28
N MET A 250 20.11 22.05 0.37
CA MET A 250 19.30 20.89 0.68
C MET A 250 20.09 19.84 1.50
N VAL A 251 21.33 19.57 1.11
CA VAL A 251 22.20 18.64 1.86
C VAL A 251 22.61 19.24 3.19
N LYS A 252 22.90 20.54 3.22
CA LYS A 252 23.25 21.26 4.46
C LYS A 252 22.14 21.18 5.50
N GLN A 253 20.87 21.23 5.10
CA GLN A 253 19.73 21.02 6.00
C GLN A 253 19.85 19.69 6.77
N VAL A 254 20.23 18.61 6.10
CA VAL A 254 20.42 17.29 6.75
C VAL A 254 21.59 17.33 7.72
N TYR A 255 22.70 17.96 7.33
CA TYR A 255 23.86 18.13 8.20
C TYR A 255 23.50 18.93 9.44
N ASP A 256 22.90 20.12 9.27
CA ASP A 256 22.52 21.00 10.38
C ASP A 256 21.55 20.31 11.36
N ALA A 257 20.52 19.63 10.82
CA ALA A 257 19.57 18.88 11.64
C ALA A 257 20.28 17.80 12.48
N SER A 258 21.26 17.11 11.90
CA SER A 258 22.02 16.06 12.61
C SER A 258 22.81 16.58 13.81
N GLN A 259 23.15 17.87 13.85
CA GLN A 259 23.92 18.46 14.94
C GLN A 259 23.08 18.78 16.18
N THR A 260 21.75 18.88 16.03
CA THR A 260 20.84 19.40 17.05
C THR A 260 19.60 18.54 17.26
N LEU A 261 19.68 17.23 16.98
CA LEU A 261 18.56 16.32 17.17
C LEU A 261 18.06 16.31 18.61
N THR A 262 16.78 16.58 18.79
CA THR A 262 16.10 16.39 20.07
C THR A 262 15.95 14.87 20.38
N ASP A 263 15.66 14.55 21.63
CA ASP A 263 15.48 13.14 22.02
C ASP A 263 14.25 12.51 21.35
N ASP A 264 13.16 13.28 21.11
CA ASP A 264 12.02 12.78 20.34
C ASP A 264 12.37 12.53 18.86
N GLN A 265 13.16 13.39 18.23
CA GLN A 265 13.63 13.18 16.85
C GLN A 265 14.52 11.93 16.73
N LYS A 266 15.38 11.68 17.72
CA LYS A 266 16.17 10.45 17.81
C LYS A 266 15.27 9.22 17.99
N ALA A 267 14.32 9.31 18.93
CA ALA A 267 13.35 8.24 19.17
C ALA A 267 12.52 7.94 17.90
N MET A 268 12.06 8.98 17.20
CA MET A 268 11.35 8.86 15.92
C MET A 268 12.20 8.18 14.85
N ALA A 269 13.48 8.58 14.68
CA ALA A 269 14.39 7.94 13.72
C ALA A 269 14.63 6.46 14.02
N LEU A 270 14.73 6.10 15.30
CA LEU A 270 14.90 4.72 15.76
C LEU A 270 13.62 3.89 15.64
N TYR A 271 12.45 4.49 15.87
CA TYR A 271 11.16 3.82 15.76
C TYR A 271 10.88 3.37 14.31
N TRP A 272 11.27 4.18 13.34
CA TRP A 272 11.07 3.93 11.92
C TRP A 272 12.26 3.27 11.21
N ARG A 273 13.27 2.78 11.94
CA ARG A 273 14.35 2.00 11.31
C ARG A 273 13.88 0.59 10.95
N ASP A 274 14.50 0.00 9.92
CA ASP A 274 14.14 -1.35 9.48
C ASP A 274 14.68 -2.44 10.41
N VAL A 275 15.86 -2.27 10.95
CA VAL A 275 16.57 -3.27 11.80
C VAL A 275 17.35 -2.57 12.92
N PRO A 276 17.40 -3.15 14.13
CA PRO A 276 16.62 -4.29 14.59
C PRO A 276 15.12 -3.94 14.70
N GLY A 277 14.26 -4.93 14.54
CA GLY A 277 12.80 -4.77 14.61
C GLY A 277 12.09 -5.54 13.50
N VAL A 278 10.94 -5.04 13.10
CA VAL A 278 10.28 -5.47 11.87
C VAL A 278 10.62 -4.47 10.76
N THR A 279 10.78 -4.94 9.53
CA THR A 279 10.98 -4.06 8.37
C THR A 279 9.76 -3.17 8.15
N THR A 280 9.90 -2.08 7.39
CA THR A 280 8.76 -1.17 7.15
C THR A 280 7.50 -1.89 6.64
N PRO A 281 7.57 -2.88 5.71
CA PRO A 281 6.38 -3.67 5.36
C PRO A 281 5.80 -4.45 6.54
N GLY A 282 6.63 -5.06 7.39
CA GLY A 282 6.16 -5.77 8.59
C GLY A 282 5.56 -4.84 9.64
N HIS A 283 6.10 -3.63 9.79
CA HIS A 283 5.52 -2.58 10.63
C HIS A 283 4.09 -2.23 10.16
N TRP A 284 3.89 -2.10 8.85
CA TRP A 284 2.57 -1.84 8.30
C TRP A 284 1.60 -3.03 8.43
N VAL A 285 2.07 -4.27 8.41
CA VAL A 285 1.23 -5.43 8.78
C VAL A 285 0.77 -5.29 10.23
N SER A 286 1.66 -4.91 11.15
CA SER A 286 1.32 -4.70 12.57
C SER A 286 0.31 -3.54 12.75
N ILE A 287 0.52 -2.40 12.11
CA ILE A 287 -0.41 -1.25 12.18
C ILE A 287 -1.81 -1.66 11.68
N VAL A 288 -1.90 -2.30 10.52
CA VAL A 288 -3.18 -2.77 9.97
C VAL A 288 -3.87 -3.75 10.93
N GLN A 289 -3.12 -4.68 11.51
CA GLN A 289 -3.64 -5.62 12.51
C GLN A 289 -4.25 -4.89 13.72
N GLN A 290 -3.52 -3.93 14.28
CA GLN A 290 -3.97 -3.14 15.42
C GLN A 290 -5.22 -2.31 15.07
N VAL A 291 -5.28 -1.72 13.87
CA VAL A 291 -6.46 -0.97 13.40
C VAL A 291 -7.66 -1.90 13.23
N ILE A 292 -7.51 -3.06 12.60
CA ILE A 292 -8.57 -4.07 12.46
C ILE A 292 -9.16 -4.43 13.83
N LYS A 293 -8.30 -4.68 14.81
CA LYS A 293 -8.70 -4.98 16.20
C LYS A 293 -9.42 -3.81 16.85
N SER A 294 -8.84 -2.62 16.83
CA SER A 294 -9.41 -1.44 17.50
C SER A 294 -10.77 -1.03 16.92
N LYS A 295 -11.01 -1.31 15.64
CA LYS A 295 -12.28 -1.05 14.94
C LYS A 295 -13.26 -2.21 14.99
N ASN A 296 -12.90 -3.35 15.62
CA ASN A 296 -13.70 -4.58 15.63
C ASN A 296 -14.19 -4.94 14.20
N ALA A 297 -13.30 -4.80 13.22
CA ALA A 297 -13.64 -5.00 11.81
C ALA A 297 -14.04 -6.45 11.56
N LYS A 298 -15.09 -6.64 10.75
CA LYS A 298 -15.51 -7.97 10.31
C LYS A 298 -14.59 -8.51 9.23
N LEU A 299 -14.67 -9.81 8.96
CA LEU A 299 -13.73 -10.53 8.11
C LEU A 299 -13.59 -9.92 6.71
N ASP A 300 -14.69 -9.49 6.11
CA ASP A 300 -14.69 -8.83 4.79
C ASP A 300 -13.85 -7.55 4.78
N LYS A 301 -14.15 -6.65 5.71
CA LYS A 301 -13.42 -5.38 5.83
C LYS A 301 -11.97 -5.57 6.27
N ALA A 302 -11.72 -6.52 7.14
CA ALA A 302 -10.37 -6.85 7.61
C ALA A 302 -9.49 -7.40 6.47
N VAL A 303 -10.01 -8.35 5.68
CA VAL A 303 -9.30 -8.91 4.53
C VAL A 303 -9.06 -7.84 3.46
N LEU A 304 -10.05 -6.95 3.22
CA LEU A 304 -9.89 -5.84 2.29
C LEU A 304 -8.79 -4.86 2.76
N ALA A 305 -8.77 -4.52 4.04
CA ALA A 305 -7.74 -3.62 4.61
C ALA A 305 -6.33 -4.23 4.51
N TYR A 306 -6.20 -5.50 4.85
CA TYR A 306 -4.95 -6.24 4.75
C TYR A 306 -4.45 -6.32 3.30
N ALA A 307 -5.33 -6.68 2.36
CA ALA A 307 -4.99 -6.79 0.95
C ALA A 307 -4.61 -5.44 0.33
N LEU A 308 -5.47 -4.42 0.48
CA LEU A 308 -5.22 -3.11 -0.11
C LEU A 308 -3.94 -2.45 0.44
N THR A 309 -3.66 -2.59 1.74
CA THR A 309 -2.43 -2.03 2.30
C THR A 309 -1.19 -2.72 1.73
N GLY A 310 -1.18 -4.06 1.65
CA GLY A 310 -0.09 -4.80 1.05
C GLY A 310 0.14 -4.44 -0.42
N ILE A 311 -0.94 -4.37 -1.20
CA ILE A 311 -0.92 -4.00 -2.62
C ILE A 311 -0.36 -2.58 -2.80
N ALA A 312 -0.89 -1.60 -2.06
CA ALA A 312 -0.47 -0.21 -2.17
C ALA A 312 1.02 -0.04 -1.84
N ILE A 313 1.49 -0.65 -0.76
CA ILE A 313 2.90 -0.64 -0.35
C ILE A 313 3.77 -1.29 -1.41
N ASN A 314 3.39 -2.45 -1.96
CA ASN A 314 4.17 -3.14 -2.97
C ASN A 314 4.30 -2.32 -4.27
N ASP A 315 3.19 -1.80 -4.78
CA ASP A 315 3.18 -1.08 -6.05
C ASP A 315 3.91 0.27 -5.95
N VAL A 316 3.77 0.96 -4.81
CA VAL A 316 4.58 2.15 -4.49
C VAL A 316 6.07 1.79 -4.43
N PHE A 317 6.43 0.66 -3.81
CA PHE A 317 7.82 0.22 -3.71
C PHE A 317 8.44 -0.02 -5.08
N ILE A 318 7.70 -0.68 -5.98
CA ILE A 318 8.13 -0.90 -7.38
C ILE A 318 8.39 0.46 -8.05
N ARG A 319 7.44 1.40 -7.97
CA ARG A 319 7.59 2.72 -8.59
C ARG A 319 8.74 3.53 -8.00
N SER A 320 8.90 3.50 -6.70
CA SER A 320 9.99 4.23 -6.04
C SER A 320 11.36 3.69 -6.46
N PHE A 321 11.51 2.37 -6.66
CA PHE A 321 12.75 1.78 -7.15
C PHE A 321 13.02 2.06 -8.63
N GLN A 322 11.99 2.17 -9.47
CA GLN A 322 12.14 2.70 -10.84
C GLN A 322 12.78 4.09 -10.79
N ILE A 323 12.22 5.00 -10.00
CA ILE A 323 12.74 6.36 -9.86
C ILE A 323 14.16 6.36 -9.31
N LYS A 324 14.44 5.59 -8.25
CA LYS A 324 15.77 5.50 -7.62
C LYS A 324 16.86 5.15 -8.61
N TYR A 325 16.69 4.08 -9.35
CA TYR A 325 17.70 3.58 -10.27
C TYR A 325 17.71 4.29 -11.64
N GLN A 326 16.69 5.08 -11.93
CA GLN A 326 16.69 6.01 -13.06
C GLN A 326 17.46 7.30 -12.74
N VAL A 327 17.28 7.87 -11.53
CA VAL A 327 17.85 9.17 -11.16
C VAL A 327 19.24 9.03 -10.53
N LEU A 328 19.48 8.01 -9.72
CA LEU A 328 20.76 7.68 -9.08
C LEU A 328 21.30 8.81 -8.17
N THR A 329 20.44 9.46 -7.38
CA THR A 329 20.88 10.56 -6.51
C THR A 329 21.80 10.10 -5.41
N VAL A 330 22.89 10.85 -5.20
CA VAL A 330 23.87 10.65 -4.12
C VAL A 330 23.20 10.75 -2.74
N ARG A 331 23.65 9.93 -1.78
CA ARG A 331 23.20 9.98 -0.38
C ARG A 331 23.85 11.11 0.41
N PRO A 332 23.17 11.64 1.47
CA PRO A 332 23.74 12.64 2.37
C PRO A 332 25.12 12.25 2.90
N ASN A 333 25.29 11.00 3.31
CA ASN A 333 26.57 10.49 3.83
C ASN A 333 27.75 10.73 2.86
N THR A 334 27.58 10.38 1.59
CA THR A 334 28.60 10.57 0.57
C THR A 334 28.87 12.06 0.34
N TYR A 335 27.83 12.86 0.15
CA TYR A 335 27.97 14.28 -0.18
C TYR A 335 28.57 15.08 1.00
N ILE A 336 28.09 14.87 2.21
CA ILE A 336 28.59 15.57 3.41
C ILE A 336 30.07 15.27 3.65
N ARG A 337 30.48 14.03 3.42
CA ARG A 337 31.91 13.65 3.60
C ARG A 337 32.81 14.16 2.49
N GLU A 338 32.42 13.97 1.23
CA GLU A 338 33.28 14.18 0.08
C GLU A 338 33.22 15.62 -0.44
N VAL A 339 32.08 16.32 -0.32
CA VAL A 339 31.89 17.67 -0.85
C VAL A 339 31.94 18.72 0.24
N MET A 340 31.27 18.50 1.39
CA MET A 340 31.26 19.47 2.48
C MET A 340 32.47 19.39 3.41
N GLY A 341 33.36 18.38 3.24
CA GLY A 341 34.59 18.22 3.99
C GLY A 341 34.43 17.63 5.40
N HIS A 342 33.25 17.15 5.78
CA HIS A 342 33.02 16.51 7.08
C HIS A 342 33.29 14.99 7.01
N SER A 343 34.53 14.60 6.79
CA SER A 343 34.96 13.22 6.48
C SER A 343 34.54 12.17 7.52
N SER A 344 34.42 12.55 8.79
CA SER A 344 34.02 11.67 9.91
C SER A 344 32.50 11.64 10.15
N TRP A 345 31.71 12.44 9.42
CA TRP A 345 30.25 12.49 9.62
C TRP A 345 29.60 11.16 9.27
N ASN A 346 28.65 10.73 10.08
CA ASN A 346 27.81 9.57 9.84
C ASN A 346 26.35 9.94 10.03
N SER A 347 25.48 9.31 9.23
CA SER A 347 24.05 9.35 9.49
C SER A 347 23.71 8.70 10.84
N PHE A 348 22.67 9.17 11.51
CA PHE A 348 22.25 8.65 12.83
C PHE A 348 21.86 7.16 12.79
N ILE A 349 21.32 6.70 11.66
CA ILE A 349 21.12 5.28 11.38
C ILE A 349 21.89 4.88 10.11
N GLY A 350 22.12 3.59 9.90
CA GLY A 350 22.85 3.10 8.73
C GLY A 350 22.27 3.57 7.40
N THR A 351 23.12 4.02 6.48
CA THR A 351 22.73 4.44 5.13
C THR A 351 22.28 3.24 4.30
N PRO A 352 21.05 3.24 3.76
CA PRO A 352 20.56 2.12 2.96
C PRO A 352 21.33 1.93 1.64
N PRO A 353 21.55 0.68 1.19
CA PRO A 353 22.35 0.38 0.01
C PRO A 353 21.57 0.50 -1.31
N HIS A 354 20.95 1.64 -1.53
CA HIS A 354 20.24 2.02 -2.77
C HIS A 354 20.17 3.55 -2.89
N PRO A 355 19.95 4.12 -4.11
CA PRO A 355 19.95 5.56 -4.35
C PRO A 355 19.04 6.35 -3.39
N GLU A 356 19.39 7.62 -3.19
CA GLU A 356 18.66 8.47 -2.23
C GLU A 356 17.23 8.74 -2.69
N TYR A 357 17.04 9.33 -3.88
CA TYR A 357 15.75 9.81 -4.36
C TYR A 357 14.98 8.67 -5.06
N ILE A 358 13.76 8.41 -4.64
CA ILE A 358 12.82 9.08 -3.76
C ILE A 358 12.77 8.37 -2.39
N SER A 359 12.28 9.02 -1.31
CA SER A 359 12.19 8.38 0.00
C SER A 359 11.15 7.25 0.03
N ASN A 360 11.62 6.01 0.21
CA ASN A 360 10.73 4.84 0.33
C ASN A 360 9.83 4.91 1.57
N HIS A 361 10.39 5.21 2.74
CA HIS A 361 9.60 5.31 3.97
C HIS A 361 8.45 6.31 3.86
N ALA A 362 8.70 7.48 3.24
CA ALA A 362 7.63 8.45 3.00
C ALA A 362 6.56 7.89 2.06
N SER A 363 6.97 7.29 0.93
CA SER A 363 6.03 6.85 -0.09
C SER A 363 5.18 5.65 0.35
N ILE A 364 5.80 4.61 0.92
CA ILE A 364 5.08 3.41 1.34
C ILE A 364 4.24 3.65 2.60
N SER A 365 4.73 4.49 3.54
CA SER A 365 3.97 4.75 4.76
C SER A 365 2.77 5.64 4.51
N VAL A 366 2.90 6.64 3.64
CA VAL A 366 1.74 7.44 3.22
C VAL A 366 0.73 6.59 2.41
N ALA A 367 1.20 5.63 1.62
CA ALA A 367 0.29 4.72 0.93
C ALA A 367 -0.50 3.83 1.90
N GLY A 368 0.17 3.22 2.90
CA GLY A 368 -0.53 2.46 3.93
C GLY A 368 -1.54 3.32 4.71
N ALA A 369 -1.13 4.51 5.11
CA ALA A 369 -1.99 5.47 5.80
C ALA A 369 -3.22 5.89 4.98
N ALA A 370 -3.05 6.17 3.69
CA ALA A 370 -4.13 6.57 2.80
C ALA A 370 -5.18 5.44 2.62
N VAL A 371 -4.74 4.18 2.54
CA VAL A 371 -5.66 3.03 2.53
C VAL A 371 -6.46 2.95 3.82
N LEU A 372 -5.81 3.14 4.98
CA LEU A 372 -6.53 3.11 6.27
C LEU A 372 -7.52 4.27 6.41
N GLU A 373 -7.17 5.49 5.95
CA GLU A 373 -8.10 6.62 5.92
C GLU A 373 -9.32 6.36 5.03
N GLU A 374 -9.13 5.75 3.87
CA GLU A 374 -10.24 5.39 2.98
C GLU A 374 -11.18 4.38 3.63
N LEU A 375 -10.64 3.35 4.27
CA LEU A 375 -11.44 2.28 4.83
C LEU A 375 -12.04 2.60 6.20
N PHE A 376 -11.32 3.30 7.05
CA PHE A 376 -11.72 3.51 8.45
C PHE A 376 -12.00 4.97 8.81
N GLY A 377 -11.88 5.87 7.83
CA GLY A 377 -12.16 7.30 7.99
C GLY A 377 -10.94 8.12 8.37
N LYS A 378 -11.01 9.41 8.00
CA LYS A 378 -9.99 10.41 8.33
C LYS A 378 -10.06 10.82 9.80
N ASN A 379 -8.99 11.43 10.31
CA ASN A 379 -8.90 11.99 11.66
C ASN A 379 -9.18 10.97 12.78
N GLN A 380 -8.76 9.72 12.57
CA GLN A 380 -8.85 8.67 13.58
C GLN A 380 -7.54 8.64 14.38
N SER A 381 -7.61 8.97 15.67
CA SER A 381 -6.46 8.82 16.57
C SER A 381 -6.09 7.34 16.68
N PHE A 382 -4.77 7.08 16.73
CA PHE A 382 -4.22 5.74 16.79
C PHE A 382 -2.93 5.72 17.60
N THR A 383 -2.76 4.71 18.44
CA THR A 383 -1.51 4.44 19.16
C THR A 383 -0.88 3.17 18.60
N ASP A 384 0.34 3.28 18.12
CA ASP A 384 1.10 2.18 17.56
C ASP A 384 1.93 1.48 18.64
N HIS A 385 1.68 0.21 18.79
CA HIS A 385 2.31 -0.70 19.76
C HIS A 385 3.28 -1.70 19.11
N THR A 386 3.68 -1.45 17.86
CA THR A 386 4.47 -2.42 17.08
C THR A 386 5.76 -2.82 17.78
N TYR A 387 6.40 -1.91 18.51
CA TYR A 387 7.71 -2.14 19.12
C TYR A 387 7.70 -2.30 20.65
N ASP A 388 6.54 -2.57 21.25
CA ASP A 388 6.42 -2.88 22.70
C ASP A 388 7.36 -4.03 23.08
N PHE A 389 7.50 -5.05 22.22
CA PHE A 389 8.40 -6.18 22.43
C PHE A 389 9.89 -5.81 22.51
N MET A 390 10.27 -4.61 22.09
CA MET A 390 11.62 -4.06 22.19
C MET A 390 11.75 -3.06 23.34
N GLY A 391 10.71 -2.85 24.14
CA GLY A 391 10.67 -1.86 25.21
C GLY A 391 10.66 -0.41 24.70
N MET A 392 10.32 -0.17 23.43
CA MET A 392 10.15 1.18 22.88
C MET A 392 8.78 1.73 23.29
N ALA A 393 8.74 3.01 23.68
CA ALA A 393 7.48 3.66 24.01
C ALA A 393 6.53 3.68 22.81
N PRO A 394 5.24 3.34 22.98
CA PRO A 394 4.24 3.45 21.93
C PRO A 394 4.14 4.90 21.43
N ARG A 395 3.84 5.08 20.14
CA ARG A 395 3.68 6.40 19.54
C ARG A 395 2.21 6.66 19.18
N THR A 396 1.68 7.81 19.63
CA THR A 396 0.28 8.19 19.41
C THR A 396 0.19 9.26 18.33
N TYR A 397 -0.74 9.06 17.39
CA TYR A 397 -0.97 9.91 16.24
C TYR A 397 -2.41 10.42 16.21
N SER A 398 -2.60 11.65 15.72
CA SER A 398 -3.94 12.27 15.56
C SER A 398 -4.73 11.70 14.38
N SER A 399 -4.06 11.05 13.43
CA SER A 399 -4.68 10.41 12.26
C SER A 399 -3.76 9.32 11.69
N TYR A 400 -4.30 8.45 10.82
CA TYR A 400 -3.46 7.50 10.10
C TYR A 400 -2.45 8.21 9.19
N MET A 401 -2.84 9.33 8.57
CA MET A 401 -1.91 10.11 7.75
C MET A 401 -0.72 10.64 8.56
N ALA A 402 -0.93 11.02 9.81
CA ALA A 402 0.15 11.48 10.69
C ALA A 402 1.21 10.38 10.91
N ILE A 403 0.82 9.09 10.92
CA ILE A 403 1.76 7.95 10.96
C ILE A 403 2.68 8.00 9.73
N GLY A 404 2.09 8.10 8.53
CA GLY A 404 2.83 8.12 7.28
C GLY A 404 3.78 9.31 7.16
N LEU A 405 3.34 10.49 7.62
CA LEU A 405 4.16 11.71 7.60
C LEU A 405 5.32 11.63 8.59
N GLU A 406 5.12 11.07 9.79
CA GLU A 406 6.20 10.85 10.75
C GLU A 406 7.23 9.86 10.21
N ALA A 407 6.79 8.75 9.59
CA ALA A 407 7.69 7.81 8.95
C ALA A 407 8.56 8.49 7.87
N GLY A 408 7.99 9.44 7.14
CA GLY A 408 8.70 10.25 6.15
C GLY A 408 9.76 11.16 6.79
N ILE A 409 9.36 12.05 7.69
CA ILE A 409 10.29 13.04 8.29
C ILE A 409 11.36 12.39 9.16
N SER A 410 11.08 11.23 9.73
CA SER A 410 12.06 10.44 10.49
C SER A 410 13.34 10.17 9.69
N ARG A 411 13.26 10.15 8.36
CA ARG A 411 14.41 9.89 7.47
C ARG A 411 15.34 11.10 7.35
N LEU A 412 14.82 12.32 7.47
CA LEU A 412 15.64 13.54 7.59
C LEU A 412 16.45 13.47 8.90
N TYR A 413 15.78 13.20 10.02
CA TYR A 413 16.41 13.06 11.33
C TYR A 413 17.40 11.89 11.40
N ALA A 414 17.11 10.83 10.69
CA ALA A 414 18.03 9.72 10.50
C ALA A 414 19.30 10.09 9.69
N GLY A 415 19.31 11.21 8.98
CA GLY A 415 20.43 11.68 8.17
C GLY A 415 20.58 10.96 6.82
N ILE A 416 19.53 10.34 6.29
CA ILE A 416 19.62 9.46 5.10
C ILE A 416 18.78 9.93 3.92
N HIS A 417 17.90 10.92 4.09
CA HIS A 417 17.07 11.49 3.02
C HIS A 417 17.00 13.01 3.10
N TYR A 418 16.79 13.64 1.93
CA TYR A 418 16.55 15.07 1.78
C TYR A 418 15.07 15.40 1.93
N GLN A 419 14.73 16.63 2.38
CA GLN A 419 13.33 17.03 2.55
C GLN A 419 12.51 16.92 1.25
N PRO A 420 12.96 17.42 0.08
CA PRO A 420 12.19 17.27 -1.15
C PRO A 420 11.96 15.79 -1.56
N SER A 421 12.92 14.91 -1.24
CA SER A 421 12.77 13.46 -1.47
C SER A 421 11.64 12.85 -0.62
N ILE A 422 11.44 13.37 0.59
CA ILE A 422 10.36 12.99 1.51
C ILE A 422 9.02 13.54 0.99
N ASP A 423 8.99 14.79 0.57
CA ASP A 423 7.79 15.46 0.07
C ASP A 423 7.26 14.79 -1.21
N ASP A 424 8.15 14.51 -2.16
CA ASP A 424 7.83 13.80 -3.39
C ASP A 424 7.41 12.35 -3.12
N GLY A 425 8.03 11.68 -2.13
CA GLY A 425 7.62 10.37 -1.67
C GLY A 425 6.20 10.36 -1.11
N THR A 426 5.86 11.38 -0.34
CA THR A 426 4.51 11.59 0.19
C THR A 426 3.49 11.76 -0.94
N ALA A 427 3.81 12.56 -1.96
CA ALA A 427 2.95 12.75 -3.12
C ALA A 427 2.78 11.46 -3.93
N LEU A 428 3.87 10.70 -4.14
CA LEU A 428 3.85 9.43 -4.83
C LEU A 428 2.92 8.42 -4.14
N GLY A 429 3.05 8.26 -2.81
CA GLY A 429 2.20 7.34 -2.05
C GLY A 429 0.71 7.64 -2.19
N LYS A 430 0.33 8.91 -2.05
CA LYS A 430 -1.06 9.37 -2.24
C LYS A 430 -1.57 9.08 -3.65
N LYS A 431 -0.76 9.37 -4.67
CA LYS A 431 -1.16 9.19 -6.07
C LYS A 431 -1.37 7.73 -6.45
N VAL A 432 -0.49 6.83 -6.00
CA VAL A 432 -0.64 5.39 -6.27
C VAL A 432 -1.91 4.85 -5.62
N VAL A 433 -2.20 5.21 -4.37
CA VAL A 433 -3.45 4.79 -3.71
C VAL A 433 -4.67 5.34 -4.44
N ALA A 434 -4.65 6.61 -4.85
CA ALA A 434 -5.74 7.17 -5.66
C ALA A 434 -5.98 6.39 -6.95
N ASN A 435 -4.90 5.95 -7.64
CA ASN A 435 -5.03 5.11 -8.84
C ASN A 435 -5.61 3.73 -8.51
N ILE A 436 -5.14 3.06 -7.44
CA ILE A 436 -5.66 1.75 -7.02
C ILE A 436 -7.16 1.81 -6.71
N LEU A 437 -7.60 2.87 -6.02
CA LEU A 437 -8.98 3.05 -5.58
C LEU A 437 -9.89 3.64 -6.66
N SER A 438 -9.34 4.13 -7.79
CA SER A 438 -10.16 4.69 -8.87
C SER A 438 -11.08 3.62 -9.47
N LYS A 439 -12.32 4.02 -9.82
CA LYS A 439 -13.31 3.12 -10.45
C LYS A 439 -13.11 2.98 -11.96
N ASN A 440 -12.18 3.71 -12.54
CA ASN A 440 -12.03 3.90 -14.00
C ASN A 440 -10.71 3.36 -14.55
N ASN A 441 -10.21 2.26 -14.06
CA ASN A 441 -9.01 1.62 -14.65
C ASN A 441 -9.41 0.35 -15.42
#